data_e966a0f099c0de8ccc0b85cea1abc230
#
_entry.id   e966a0f099c0de8ccc0b85cea1abc230
#
_cell.length_a   1.000
_cell.length_b   1.000
_cell.length_c   1.000
_cell.angle_alpha   90.00
_cell.angle_beta   90.00
_cell.angle_gamma   90.00
#
_symmetry.space_group_name_H-M   'P 1'
#
loop_
_entity.id
_entity.type
_entity.pdbx_description
1 polymer ?
#
loop_
_entity_poly.entity_id
_entity_poly.type
_entity_poly.pdbx_seq_one_letter_code
_entity_poly.pdbx_strand_id
1 'polypeptide(L)'
;RYNKVISFFVRLGGKRMKFDAEAFNASLSARLKRQYGKEISQATKHDLFDAVAASAMEIITENWMKTRNANYKKQGKRMYYLSAEFLMGRALSNNLINTGIMEGVKDVLKDLGIDYNMVEEQEPDAGLGNGGLGRLAACFLDSLATLDYPGHGYGIRYQYGMFEQRIENGCQV
;
A
#
# COMPACT_ATOMS: atom_id res chain seq x y z
N ARG A 1 3.30 -23.17 -0.71
CA ARG A 1 3.82 -22.25 0.31
C ARG A 1 3.10 -20.91 0.20
N TYR A 2 2.15 -20.70 1.11
CA TYR A 2 1.85 -19.53 1.90
C TYR A 2 0.80 -18.54 1.40
N ASN A 3 -0.38 -18.74 1.93
CA ASN A 3 -1.43 -17.73 2.04
C ASN A 3 -0.91 -16.57 2.90
N LYS A 4 -0.47 -15.47 2.31
CA LYS A 4 -0.31 -14.23 3.04
C LYS A 4 -1.65 -13.53 3.07
N VAL A 5 -2.12 -13.27 4.27
CA VAL A 5 -3.27 -12.42 4.54
C VAL A 5 -2.96 -11.04 4.02
N ILE A 6 -3.72 -10.58 3.05
CA ILE A 6 -3.68 -9.19 2.63
C ILE A 6 -4.71 -8.48 3.52
N SER A 7 -4.23 -7.85 4.56
CA SER A 7 -5.05 -7.04 5.44
C SER A 7 -5.02 -5.61 4.93
N PHE A 8 -6.10 -5.17 4.28
CA PHE A 8 -6.25 -3.77 3.89
C PHE A 8 -6.92 -3.01 5.01
N PHE A 9 -6.26 -1.99 5.50
CA PHE A 9 -6.81 -1.05 6.46
C PHE A 9 -7.02 0.27 5.79
N VAL A 10 -8.26 0.71 5.81
CA VAL A 10 -8.61 2.04 5.40
C VAL A 10 -9.50 2.65 6.48
N ARG A 11 -9.18 3.86 6.77
CA ARG A 11 -9.88 4.83 7.60
C ARG A 11 -9.78 4.64 9.10
N LEU A 12 -8.87 5.37 9.64
CA LEU A 12 -8.89 5.80 11.02
C LEU A 12 -9.96 6.87 11.15
N GLY A 13 -10.97 6.62 11.96
CA GLY A 13 -12.08 7.52 12.21
C GLY A 13 -11.62 8.98 12.35
N GLY A 14 -11.98 9.80 11.37
CA GLY A 14 -12.11 11.25 11.40
C GLY A 14 -10.91 12.13 11.77
N LYS A 15 -9.80 11.62 12.28
CA LYS A 15 -8.63 12.44 12.61
C LYS A 15 -7.53 12.26 11.58
N ARG A 16 -7.26 13.33 10.83
CA ARG A 16 -6.03 13.42 10.03
C ARG A 16 -4.83 13.16 10.93
N MET A 17 -3.93 12.32 10.46
CA MET A 17 -2.68 12.08 11.17
C MET A 17 -1.83 13.34 11.18
N LYS A 18 -1.14 13.58 12.30
CA LYS A 18 -0.11 14.61 12.32
C LYS A 18 1.08 14.05 11.54
N PHE A 19 1.34 14.62 10.36
CA PHE A 19 2.49 14.28 9.56
C PHE A 19 3.72 14.99 10.11
N ASP A 20 4.78 14.26 10.32
CA ASP A 20 6.09 14.78 10.72
C ASP A 20 7.05 14.64 9.52
N ALA A 21 7.32 15.77 8.87
CA ALA A 21 8.15 15.84 7.67
C ALA A 21 9.61 15.46 7.95
N GLU A 22 10.15 15.87 9.11
CA GLU A 22 11.53 15.56 9.49
C GLU A 22 11.69 14.05 9.76
N ALA A 23 10.76 13.46 10.51
CA ALA A 23 10.76 12.04 10.79
C ALA A 23 10.59 11.20 9.51
N PHE A 24 9.72 11.65 8.59
CA PHE A 24 9.54 10.97 7.30
C PHE A 24 10.81 11.02 6.45
N ASN A 25 11.44 12.19 6.33
CA ASN A 25 12.70 12.35 5.59
C ASN A 25 13.84 11.52 6.21
N ALA A 26 13.93 11.49 7.54
CA ALA A 26 14.90 10.67 8.24
C ALA A 26 14.68 9.16 7.99
N SER A 27 13.43 8.69 8.01
CA SER A 27 13.06 7.31 7.68
C SER A 27 13.44 6.95 6.24
N LEU A 28 13.09 7.81 5.27
CA LEU A 28 13.43 7.63 3.85
C LEU A 28 14.94 7.51 3.65
N SER A 29 15.72 8.43 4.19
CA SER A 29 17.17 8.43 4.09
C SER A 29 17.79 7.19 4.76
N ALA A 30 17.30 6.81 5.94
CA ALA A 30 17.78 5.63 6.65
C ALA A 30 17.49 4.33 5.89
N ARG A 31 16.37 4.26 5.18
CA ARG A 31 16.03 3.10 4.35
C ARG A 31 16.91 2.98 3.14
N LEU A 32 17.14 4.07 2.40
CA LEU A 32 18.06 4.07 1.27
C LEU A 32 19.46 3.59 1.68
N LYS A 33 19.97 4.09 2.81
CA LYS A 33 21.27 3.66 3.34
C LYS A 33 21.29 2.18 3.73
N ARG A 34 20.29 1.71 4.46
CA ARG A 34 20.28 0.33 4.98
C ARG A 34 20.01 -0.71 3.89
N GLN A 35 19.12 -0.41 2.95
CA GLN A 35 18.67 -1.38 1.95
C GLN A 35 19.55 -1.37 0.70
N TYR A 36 20.03 -0.19 0.30
CA TYR A 36 20.73 -0.01 -0.98
C TYR A 36 22.16 0.54 -0.83
N GLY A 37 22.57 0.97 0.37
CA GLY A 37 23.87 1.61 0.58
C GLY A 37 24.02 2.93 -0.18
N LYS A 38 22.91 3.66 -0.43
CA LYS A 38 22.86 4.85 -1.26
C LYS A 38 22.39 6.09 -0.49
N GLU A 39 22.91 7.25 -0.89
CA GLU A 39 22.33 8.55 -0.58
C GLU A 39 21.20 8.85 -1.57
N ILE A 40 20.34 9.84 -1.24
CA ILE A 40 19.19 10.24 -2.08
C ILE A 40 19.62 10.60 -3.51
N SER A 41 20.74 11.30 -3.67
CA SER A 41 21.29 11.70 -4.98
C SER A 41 21.77 10.52 -5.85
N GLN A 42 22.00 9.36 -5.26
CA GLN A 42 22.46 8.14 -5.93
C GLN A 42 21.35 7.12 -6.15
N ALA A 43 20.17 7.40 -5.57
CA ALA A 43 19.05 6.47 -5.61
C ALA A 43 18.42 6.43 -7.01
N THR A 44 18.08 5.24 -7.47
CA THR A 44 17.25 5.07 -8.68
C THR A 44 15.79 5.41 -8.36
N LYS A 45 14.99 5.62 -9.40
CA LYS A 45 13.54 5.85 -9.24
C LYS A 45 12.86 4.73 -8.43
N HIS A 46 13.26 3.49 -8.68
CA HIS A 46 12.75 2.32 -7.97
C HIS A 46 13.18 2.30 -6.49
N ASP A 47 14.45 2.60 -6.20
CA ASP A 47 14.93 2.70 -4.82
C ASP A 47 14.14 3.78 -4.03
N LEU A 48 13.84 4.92 -4.69
CA LEU A 48 13.03 5.99 -4.12
C LEU A 48 11.60 5.53 -3.83
N PHE A 49 10.97 4.82 -4.78
CA PHE A 49 9.64 4.24 -4.57
C PHE A 49 9.62 3.30 -3.35
N ASP A 50 10.55 2.36 -3.28
CA ASP A 50 10.64 1.42 -2.17
C ASP A 50 10.85 2.13 -0.82
N ALA A 51 11.70 3.16 -0.79
CA ALA A 51 11.96 3.92 0.43
C ALA A 51 10.74 4.74 0.87
N VAL A 52 10.03 5.41 -0.07
CA VAL A 52 8.80 6.16 0.20
C VAL A 52 7.69 5.24 0.66
N ALA A 53 7.45 4.12 -0.05
CA ALA A 53 6.42 3.15 0.29
C ALA A 53 6.67 2.53 1.68
N ALA A 54 7.92 2.20 1.98
CA ALA A 54 8.28 1.64 3.27
C ALA A 54 8.16 2.65 4.42
N SER A 55 8.51 3.93 4.20
CA SER A 55 8.34 4.99 5.20
C SER A 55 6.87 5.30 5.45
N ALA A 56 6.04 5.32 4.41
CA ALA A 56 4.58 5.42 4.55
C ALA A 56 4.00 4.23 5.33
N MET A 57 4.53 3.03 5.09
CA MET A 57 4.09 1.81 5.77
C MET A 57 4.40 1.81 7.27
N GLU A 58 5.44 2.50 7.73
CA GLU A 58 5.70 2.70 9.18
C GLU A 58 4.53 3.44 9.84
N ILE A 59 4.09 4.53 9.24
CA ILE A 59 2.98 5.35 9.71
C ILE A 59 1.68 4.52 9.73
N ILE A 60 1.41 3.77 8.66
CA ILE A 60 0.24 2.89 8.54
C ILE A 60 0.28 1.81 9.63
N THR A 61 1.43 1.22 9.87
CA THR A 61 1.60 0.12 10.84
C THR A 61 1.31 0.57 12.28
N GLU A 62 1.72 1.77 12.67
CA GLU A 62 1.38 2.30 14.00
C GLU A 62 -0.13 2.38 14.22
N ASN A 63 -0.86 2.84 13.21
CA ASN A 63 -2.31 2.92 13.28
C ASN A 63 -2.98 1.54 13.24
N TRP A 64 -2.46 0.66 12.42
CA TRP A 64 -2.91 -0.73 12.37
C TRP A 64 -2.78 -1.41 13.73
N MET A 65 -1.67 -1.22 14.42
CA MET A 65 -1.48 -1.76 15.78
C MET A 65 -2.52 -1.23 16.77
N LYS A 66 -2.83 0.06 16.71
CA LYS A 66 -3.88 0.67 17.55
C LYS A 66 -5.25 0.05 17.28
N THR A 67 -5.63 -0.06 16.01
CA THR A 67 -6.90 -0.66 15.57
C THR A 67 -6.98 -2.13 15.96
N ARG A 68 -5.92 -2.90 15.72
CA ARG A 68 -5.84 -4.31 16.09
C ARG A 68 -6.03 -4.52 17.60
N ASN A 69 -5.35 -3.71 18.42
CA ASN A 69 -5.45 -3.78 19.87
C ASN A 69 -6.86 -3.39 20.35
N ALA A 70 -7.48 -2.38 19.75
CA ALA A 70 -8.85 -2.00 20.07
C ALA A 70 -9.86 -3.10 19.75
N ASN A 71 -9.73 -3.71 18.56
CA ASN A 71 -10.59 -4.83 18.14
C ASN A 71 -10.40 -6.07 19.02
N TYR A 72 -9.16 -6.35 19.43
CA TYR A 72 -8.87 -7.44 20.35
C TYR A 72 -9.53 -7.24 21.73
N LYS A 73 -9.42 -6.04 22.27
CA LYS A 73 -10.05 -5.70 23.57
C LYS A 73 -11.58 -5.76 23.53
N LYS A 74 -12.18 -5.33 22.42
CA LYS A 74 -13.65 -5.33 22.24
C LYS A 74 -14.24 -6.71 21.96
N GLN A 75 -13.41 -7.69 21.57
CA GLN A 75 -13.84 -9.03 21.15
C GLN A 75 -15.02 -9.01 20.16
N GLY A 76 -15.05 -8.00 19.29
CA GLY A 76 -16.11 -7.82 18.30
C GLY A 76 -16.09 -8.89 17.20
N LYS A 77 -17.20 -9.01 16.49
CA LYS A 77 -17.28 -9.86 15.31
C LYS A 77 -16.29 -9.39 14.25
N ARG A 78 -15.65 -10.33 13.56
CA ARG A 78 -14.74 -10.09 12.45
C ARG A 78 -15.33 -10.62 11.16
N MET A 79 -15.14 -9.88 10.08
CA MET A 79 -15.52 -10.30 8.74
C MET A 79 -14.30 -10.91 8.04
N TYR A 80 -14.46 -12.07 7.45
CA TYR A 80 -13.44 -12.74 6.64
C TYR A 80 -13.95 -12.88 5.22
N TYR A 81 -13.29 -12.23 4.28
CA TYR A 81 -13.64 -12.30 2.86
C TYR A 81 -12.63 -13.18 2.14
N LEU A 82 -13.08 -14.33 1.66
CA LEU A 82 -12.26 -15.28 0.93
C LEU A 82 -12.51 -15.12 -0.57
N SER A 83 -11.45 -14.86 -1.32
CA SER A 83 -11.52 -14.78 -2.79
C SER A 83 -10.22 -15.32 -3.40
N ALA A 84 -10.37 -15.97 -4.56
CA ALA A 84 -9.22 -16.33 -5.38
C ALA A 84 -8.56 -15.10 -6.02
N GLU A 85 -9.31 -14.00 -6.13
CA GLU A 85 -8.87 -12.77 -6.79
C GLU A 85 -9.13 -11.53 -5.95
N PHE A 86 -8.16 -10.60 -5.96
CA PHE A 86 -8.31 -9.25 -5.43
C PHE A 86 -7.68 -8.26 -6.42
N LEU A 87 -8.50 -7.63 -7.27
CA LEU A 87 -8.06 -6.64 -8.25
C LEU A 87 -7.92 -5.26 -7.59
N MET A 88 -6.84 -5.06 -6.87
CA MET A 88 -6.62 -3.87 -6.02
C MET A 88 -6.05 -2.68 -6.80
N GLY A 89 -5.26 -2.92 -7.85
CA GLY A 89 -4.47 -1.89 -8.51
C GLY A 89 -3.26 -1.44 -7.67
N ARG A 90 -2.80 -0.21 -7.93
CA ARG A 90 -1.72 0.44 -7.18
C ARG A 90 -2.22 0.94 -5.84
N ALA A 91 -1.36 0.91 -4.81
CA ALA A 91 -1.74 1.15 -3.42
C ALA A 91 -1.12 2.42 -2.82
N LEU A 92 0.00 2.93 -3.33
CA LEU A 92 0.74 4.01 -2.70
C LEU A 92 -0.12 5.27 -2.54
N SER A 93 -0.61 5.84 -3.63
CA SER A 93 -1.43 7.05 -3.59
C SER A 93 -2.71 6.86 -2.77
N ASN A 94 -3.38 5.74 -2.95
CA ASN A 94 -4.59 5.42 -2.17
C ASN A 94 -4.31 5.43 -0.66
N ASN A 95 -3.20 4.84 -0.23
CA ASN A 95 -2.81 4.80 1.18
C ASN A 95 -2.41 6.18 1.71
N LEU A 96 -1.67 6.98 0.94
CA LEU A 96 -1.29 8.33 1.33
C LEU A 96 -2.49 9.27 1.46
N ILE A 97 -3.48 9.16 0.55
CA ILE A 97 -4.74 9.91 0.61
C ILE A 97 -5.54 9.52 1.84
N ASN A 98 -5.73 8.22 2.05
CA ASN A 98 -6.56 7.71 3.16
C ASN A 98 -5.97 7.99 4.55
N THR A 99 -4.65 8.04 4.66
CA THR A 99 -3.96 8.45 5.90
C THR A 99 -3.88 9.96 6.07
N GLY A 100 -4.20 10.73 5.01
CA GLY A 100 -4.17 12.20 5.02
C GLY A 100 -2.77 12.80 4.99
N ILE A 101 -1.76 12.03 4.58
CA ILE A 101 -0.36 12.47 4.55
C ILE A 101 0.15 12.79 3.13
N MET A 102 -0.67 12.64 2.10
CA MET A 102 -0.28 12.82 0.69
C MET A 102 0.46 14.13 0.44
N GLU A 103 -0.12 15.25 0.87
CA GLU A 103 0.48 16.57 0.61
C GLU A 103 1.82 16.72 1.35
N GLY A 104 1.90 16.27 2.60
CA GLY A 104 3.15 16.32 3.34
C GLY A 104 4.27 15.47 2.70
N VAL A 105 3.94 14.30 2.17
CA VAL A 105 4.89 13.46 1.42
C VAL A 105 5.35 14.16 0.14
N LYS A 106 4.42 14.76 -0.61
CA LYS A 106 4.75 15.55 -1.82
C LYS A 106 5.67 16.71 -1.51
N ASP A 107 5.41 17.44 -0.42
CA ASP A 107 6.24 18.56 -0.01
C ASP A 107 7.66 18.10 0.34
N VAL A 108 7.80 17.04 1.13
CA VAL A 108 9.14 16.49 1.46
C VAL A 108 9.88 16.05 0.20
N LEU A 109 9.23 15.36 -0.73
CA LEU A 109 9.89 14.94 -1.97
C LEU A 109 10.28 16.14 -2.84
N LYS A 110 9.44 17.16 -2.93
CA LYS A 110 9.72 18.41 -3.65
C LYS A 110 10.94 19.13 -3.07
N ASP A 111 11.05 19.22 -1.75
CA ASP A 111 12.20 19.82 -1.07
C ASP A 111 13.50 19.06 -1.35
N LEU A 112 13.40 17.75 -1.61
CA LEU A 112 14.51 16.89 -2.03
C LEU A 112 14.77 16.93 -3.56
N GLY A 113 14.00 17.73 -4.33
CA GLY A 113 14.10 17.77 -5.78
C GLY A 113 13.53 16.56 -6.51
N ILE A 114 12.65 15.79 -5.86
CA ILE A 114 12.06 14.56 -6.39
C ILE A 114 10.60 14.83 -6.81
N ASP A 115 10.25 14.48 -8.05
CA ASP A 115 8.85 14.51 -8.51
C ASP A 115 8.11 13.27 -7.97
N TYR A 116 7.02 13.51 -7.24
CA TYR A 116 6.16 12.45 -6.72
C TYR A 116 5.60 11.53 -7.82
N ASN A 117 5.20 12.09 -8.96
CA ASN A 117 4.63 11.30 -10.05
C ASN A 117 5.65 10.29 -10.59
N MET A 118 6.92 10.69 -10.67
CA MET A 118 7.99 9.78 -11.06
C MET A 118 8.15 8.60 -10.09
N VAL A 119 7.92 8.85 -8.80
CA VAL A 119 7.97 7.80 -7.77
C VAL A 119 6.75 6.88 -7.87
N GLU A 120 5.55 7.45 -7.98
CA GLU A 120 4.30 6.70 -8.11
C GLU A 120 4.28 5.77 -9.33
N GLU A 121 4.85 6.20 -10.46
CA GLU A 121 4.94 5.41 -11.68
C GLU A 121 5.78 4.13 -11.54
N GLN A 122 6.63 4.04 -10.52
CA GLN A 122 7.44 2.84 -10.28
C GLN A 122 6.66 1.70 -9.62
N GLU A 123 5.46 1.96 -9.09
CA GLU A 123 4.66 0.93 -8.43
C GLU A 123 4.13 -0.08 -9.45
N PRO A 124 4.52 -1.36 -9.34
CA PRO A 124 3.96 -2.40 -10.18
C PRO A 124 2.54 -2.75 -9.72
N ASP A 125 1.69 -3.19 -10.65
CA ASP A 125 0.40 -3.76 -10.29
C ASP A 125 0.57 -5.03 -9.47
N ALA A 126 -0.32 -5.22 -8.49
CA ALA A 126 -0.25 -6.38 -7.59
C ALA A 126 -0.43 -7.71 -8.32
N GLY A 127 -1.16 -7.74 -9.46
CA GLY A 127 -1.38 -8.94 -10.27
C GLY A 127 -2.20 -10.02 -9.57
N LEU A 128 -3.06 -9.65 -8.62
CA LEU A 128 -3.84 -10.57 -7.79
C LEU A 128 -5.29 -10.71 -8.22
N GLY A 129 -5.66 -10.16 -9.34
CA GLY A 129 -7.00 -10.23 -9.89
C GLY A 129 -7.02 -9.93 -11.38
N ASN A 130 -8.11 -10.31 -12.05
CA ASN A 130 -8.24 -10.19 -13.49
C ASN A 130 -9.51 -9.45 -13.93
N GLY A 131 -10.63 -9.66 -13.26
CA GLY A 131 -11.92 -9.16 -13.70
C GLY A 131 -12.90 -8.83 -12.60
N GLY A 132 -14.19 -8.98 -12.89
CA GLY A 132 -15.29 -8.60 -12.01
C GLY A 132 -15.26 -9.25 -10.65
N LEU A 133 -14.89 -10.52 -10.55
CA LEU A 133 -14.76 -11.24 -9.29
C LEU A 133 -13.73 -10.57 -8.37
N GLY A 134 -12.55 -10.31 -8.90
CA GLY A 134 -11.47 -9.67 -8.16
C GLY A 134 -11.77 -8.22 -7.81
N ARG A 135 -12.43 -7.48 -8.70
CA ARG A 135 -12.82 -6.09 -8.42
C ARG A 135 -13.92 -5.99 -7.38
N LEU A 136 -14.89 -6.92 -7.39
CA LEU A 136 -15.93 -7.00 -6.37
C LEU A 136 -15.32 -7.22 -4.98
N ALA A 137 -14.38 -8.14 -4.86
CA ALA A 137 -13.66 -8.39 -3.61
C ALA A 137 -12.92 -7.14 -3.11
N ALA A 138 -12.23 -6.43 -4.01
CA ALA A 138 -11.54 -5.18 -3.70
C ALA A 138 -12.51 -4.10 -3.20
N CYS A 139 -13.65 -3.90 -3.89
CA CYS A 139 -14.67 -2.93 -3.50
C CYS A 139 -15.32 -3.26 -2.16
N PHE A 140 -15.54 -4.55 -1.86
CA PHE A 140 -16.10 -4.95 -0.57
C PHE A 140 -15.12 -4.70 0.59
N LEU A 141 -13.83 -4.95 0.40
CA LEU A 141 -12.84 -4.59 1.43
C LEU A 141 -12.80 -3.09 1.69
N ASP A 142 -12.89 -2.29 0.65
CA ASP A 142 -12.93 -0.83 0.75
C ASP A 142 -14.19 -0.35 1.47
N SER A 143 -15.35 -0.95 1.17
CA SER A 143 -16.61 -0.67 1.85
C SER A 143 -16.57 -1.06 3.32
N LEU A 144 -16.02 -2.22 3.67
CA LEU A 144 -15.85 -2.65 5.06
C LEU A 144 -14.97 -1.68 5.83
N ALA A 145 -13.88 -1.22 5.22
CA ALA A 145 -12.99 -0.24 5.81
C ALA A 145 -13.69 1.12 6.01
N THR A 146 -14.47 1.58 5.03
CA THR A 146 -15.22 2.84 5.10
C THR A 146 -16.26 2.83 6.21
N LEU A 147 -16.84 1.66 6.49
CA LEU A 147 -17.86 1.46 7.52
C LEU A 147 -17.26 1.09 8.90
N ASP A 148 -15.93 1.12 9.03
CA ASP A 148 -15.19 0.76 10.24
C ASP A 148 -15.45 -0.70 10.71
N TYR A 149 -15.80 -1.60 9.80
CA TYR A 149 -15.89 -3.02 10.12
C TYR A 149 -14.51 -3.69 10.12
N PRO A 150 -14.20 -4.54 11.12
CA PRO A 150 -12.96 -5.30 11.16
C PRO A 150 -12.98 -6.42 10.11
N GLY A 151 -12.63 -6.07 8.88
CA GLY A 151 -12.59 -6.95 7.72
C GLY A 151 -11.19 -7.48 7.43
N HIS A 152 -11.12 -8.76 7.02
CA HIS A 152 -9.89 -9.42 6.61
C HIS A 152 -10.09 -10.09 5.26
N GLY A 153 -9.30 -9.72 4.25
CA GLY A 153 -9.25 -10.40 2.96
C GLY A 153 -8.27 -11.57 2.98
N TYR A 154 -8.69 -12.72 2.51
CA TYR A 154 -7.87 -13.92 2.34
C TYR A 154 -7.85 -14.31 0.87
N GLY A 155 -6.67 -14.37 0.29
CA GLY A 155 -6.49 -14.67 -1.13
C GLY A 155 -5.21 -15.44 -1.42
N ILE A 156 -5.00 -15.72 -2.68
CA ILE A 156 -3.79 -16.36 -3.19
C ILE A 156 -2.82 -15.24 -3.62
N ARG A 157 -1.60 -15.29 -3.13
CA ARG A 157 -0.54 -14.41 -3.61
C ARG A 157 0.17 -15.06 -4.79
N TYR A 158 -0.32 -14.78 -5.99
CA TYR A 158 0.32 -15.22 -7.23
C TYR A 158 1.70 -14.56 -7.37
N GLN A 159 2.73 -15.37 -7.61
CA GLN A 159 4.11 -14.86 -7.64
C GLN A 159 4.38 -14.00 -8.87
N TYR A 160 3.76 -14.34 -10.00
CA TYR A 160 3.99 -13.69 -11.29
C TYR A 160 2.69 -13.14 -11.91
N GLY A 161 1.69 -12.85 -11.08
CA GLY A 161 0.33 -12.56 -11.53
C GLY A 161 -0.46 -13.83 -11.82
N MET A 162 -1.71 -13.67 -12.25
CA MET A 162 -2.61 -14.80 -12.53
C MET A 162 -2.34 -15.43 -13.90
N PHE A 163 -1.84 -14.65 -14.85
CA PHE A 163 -1.57 -15.06 -16.22
C PHE A 163 -0.23 -14.53 -16.69
N GLU A 164 0.46 -15.33 -17.48
CA GLU A 164 1.55 -14.82 -18.30
C GLU A 164 0.95 -14.04 -19.49
N GLN A 165 1.35 -12.79 -19.64
CA GLN A 165 0.94 -11.94 -20.77
C GLN A 165 2.07 -11.86 -21.78
N ARG A 166 1.79 -12.24 -23.03
CA ARG A 166 2.72 -12.13 -24.15
C ARG A 166 2.13 -11.27 -25.24
N ILE A 167 2.99 -10.59 -25.97
CA ILE A 167 2.61 -9.89 -27.18
C ILE A 167 3.23 -10.63 -28.35
N GLU A 168 2.41 -11.24 -29.15
CA GLU A 168 2.83 -11.96 -30.38
C GLU A 168 2.15 -11.32 -31.60
N ASN A 169 2.94 -10.88 -32.56
CA ASN A 169 2.46 -10.22 -33.78
C ASN A 169 1.53 -9.02 -33.52
N GLY A 170 1.78 -8.26 -32.45
CA GLY A 170 0.99 -7.11 -32.04
C GLY A 170 -0.31 -7.44 -31.32
N CYS A 171 -0.60 -8.70 -31.04
CA CYS A 171 -1.75 -9.16 -30.28
C CYS A 171 -1.31 -9.70 -28.91
N GLN A 172 -2.14 -9.48 -27.90
CA GLN A 172 -1.98 -10.11 -26.59
C GLN A 172 -2.42 -11.58 -26.68
N VAL A 173 -1.60 -12.49 -26.17
CA VAL A 173 -1.84 -13.94 -26.08
C VAL A 173 -1.55 -14.44 -24.67
#